data_98fea660469d2cea3475ddc3f67105c0
#
_entry.id   98fea660469d2cea3475ddc3f67105c0
#
_cell.length_a   1.000
_cell.length_b   1.000
_cell.length_c   1.000
_cell.angle_alpha   90.00
_cell.angle_beta   90.00
_cell.angle_gamma   90.00
#
_symmetry.space_group_name_H-M   'P 1'
#
loop_
_entity.id
_entity.type
_entity.pdbx_description
1 polymer ?
#
loop_
_entity_poly.entity_id
_entity_poly.type
_entity_poly.pdbx_seq_one_letter_code
_entity_poly.pdbx_strand_id
1 'polypeptide(L)'
;MSQSTTTKSSSTNTEANFASVVPSGVAATEIRPWGSFTTLEEGTGYKIKRIEVNPGHRLSLQMHHHRSEHWIVVSGTAKVTCGEKEMILGSNQSTYVPQCTTHRLENPGVINLVLIEVQNGQYLGEDDIIRFSDDYARQ
;
A
#
# COMPACT_ATOMS: atom_id res chain seq x y z
N MET A 1 18.73 -17.75 46.77
CA MET A 1 18.65 -17.48 46.37
C MET A 1 18.57 -16.76 45.32
N SER A 2 18.30 -16.38 44.65
CA SER A 2 18.23 -15.78 43.76
C SER A 2 18.51 -15.38 42.76
N GLN A 3 18.33 -15.08 42.00
CA GLN A 3 18.58 -14.79 41.12
C GLN A 3 18.37 -14.12 40.10
N SER A 4 18.28 -13.86 39.53
CA SER A 4 18.16 -13.45 38.61
C SER A 4 18.23 -12.68 37.78
N THR A 5 17.94 -12.39 37.19
CA THR A 5 18.00 -11.54 36.64
C THR A 5 18.48 -11.12 35.56
N THR A 6 18.67 -11.34 34.83
CA THR A 6 19.28 -11.00 33.83
C THR A 6 18.67 -10.84 32.60
N THR A 7 17.55 -10.87 32.27
CA THR A 7 17.08 -10.91 30.99
C THR A 7 16.74 -9.61 30.42
N LYS A 8 17.02 -8.49 30.92
CA LYS A 8 16.55 -7.35 30.37
C LYS A 8 17.31 -6.78 29.26
N SER A 9 18.52 -6.94 29.12
CA SER A 9 19.33 -6.20 28.15
C SER A 9 19.13 -6.66 26.73
N SER A 10 18.67 -7.87 26.51
CA SER A 10 18.59 -8.35 25.13
C SER A 10 17.44 -7.74 24.35
N SER A 11 16.36 -7.37 24.99
CA SER A 11 15.26 -6.79 24.26
C SER A 11 15.58 -5.39 23.78
N THR A 12 16.37 -4.63 24.51
CA THR A 12 16.76 -3.31 24.09
C THR A 12 17.61 -3.34 22.83
N ASN A 13 18.54 -4.30 22.76
CA ASN A 13 19.39 -4.41 21.60
C ASN A 13 18.60 -4.79 20.36
N THR A 14 17.61 -5.64 20.52
CA THR A 14 16.78 -6.05 19.39
C THR A 14 16.01 -4.88 18.81
N GLU A 15 15.46 -4.02 19.66
CA GLU A 15 14.73 -2.88 19.18
C GLU A 15 15.63 -1.89 18.45
N ALA A 16 16.81 -1.65 18.96
CA ALA A 16 17.75 -0.74 18.33
C ALA A 16 18.15 -1.26 16.95
N ASN A 17 18.41 -2.55 16.85
CA ASN A 17 18.78 -3.13 15.56
C ASN A 17 17.65 -3.05 14.55
N PHE A 18 16.44 -3.30 14.99
CA PHE A 18 15.30 -3.20 14.10
C PHE A 18 15.13 -1.79 13.57
N ALA A 19 15.23 -0.79 14.44
CA ALA A 19 15.09 0.59 14.02
C ALA A 19 16.16 1.00 13.01
N SER A 20 17.36 0.48 13.14
CA SER A 20 18.45 0.85 12.24
C SER A 20 18.36 0.18 10.88
N VAL A 21 17.50 -0.80 10.72
CA VAL A 21 17.34 -1.49 9.44
C VAL A 21 16.44 -0.71 8.48
N VAL A 22 15.59 0.17 8.97
CA VAL A 22 14.67 0.90 8.11
C VAL A 22 15.44 1.96 7.34
N PRO A 23 15.50 1.88 6.01
CA PRO A 23 16.24 2.86 5.21
C PRO A 23 15.62 4.24 5.31
N SER A 24 16.43 5.24 5.54
CA SER A 24 15.93 6.57 5.75
C SER A 24 15.46 7.26 4.48
N GLY A 25 15.85 6.80 3.31
CA GLY A 25 15.50 7.48 2.06
C GLY A 25 14.24 6.98 1.39
N VAL A 26 13.55 5.99 1.97
CA VAL A 26 12.46 5.34 1.27
C VAL A 26 11.10 5.96 1.59
N ALA A 27 10.94 6.58 2.75
CA ALA A 27 9.65 7.10 3.18
C ALA A 27 9.33 8.46 2.56
N ALA A 28 9.36 8.54 1.24
CA ALA A 28 9.02 9.77 0.52
C ALA A 28 7.55 9.74 0.13
N THR A 29 6.84 10.82 0.44
CA THR A 29 5.42 10.94 0.14
C THR A 29 5.22 11.70 -1.16
N GLU A 30 4.38 11.17 -2.02
CA GLU A 30 4.00 11.81 -3.28
C GLU A 30 2.53 12.17 -3.24
N ILE A 31 2.24 13.42 -3.60
CA ILE A 31 0.88 13.93 -3.59
C ILE A 31 0.24 13.64 -4.95
N ARG A 32 -1.00 13.21 -4.91
CA ARG A 32 -1.81 12.91 -6.10
C ARG A 32 -3.18 13.59 -5.96
N PRO A 33 -3.92 13.77 -7.05
CA PRO A 33 -5.22 14.46 -6.96
C PRO A 33 -6.22 13.78 -6.02
N TRP A 34 -6.10 12.47 -5.84
CA TRP A 34 -7.00 11.69 -4.99
C TRP A 34 -6.51 11.54 -3.54
N GLY A 35 -5.29 11.97 -3.25
CA GLY A 35 -4.70 11.80 -1.93
C GLY A 35 -3.18 11.74 -2.00
N SER A 36 -2.59 10.67 -1.49
CA SER A 36 -1.13 10.54 -1.49
C SER A 36 -0.71 9.09 -1.36
N PHE A 37 0.55 8.82 -1.70
CA PHE A 37 1.15 7.55 -1.32
C PHE A 37 2.58 7.78 -0.82
N THR A 38 3.02 6.89 0.05
CA THR A 38 4.36 6.91 0.61
C THR A 38 4.99 5.56 0.37
N THR A 39 6.15 5.54 -0.27
CA THR A 39 6.92 4.31 -0.44
C THR A 39 7.64 4.02 0.87
N LEU A 40 7.29 2.93 1.52
CA LEU A 40 7.83 2.57 2.82
C LEU A 40 9.08 1.72 2.70
N GLU A 41 9.14 0.86 1.68
CA GLU A 41 10.28 -0.03 1.48
C GLU A 41 10.31 -0.54 0.05
N GLU A 42 11.51 -0.72 -0.49
CA GLU A 42 11.72 -1.37 -1.77
C GLU A 42 12.80 -2.43 -1.61
N GLY A 43 12.59 -3.56 -2.26
CA GLY A 43 13.58 -4.61 -2.31
C GLY A 43 13.55 -5.28 -3.68
N THR A 44 14.30 -6.37 -3.82
CA THR A 44 14.31 -7.11 -5.07
C THR A 44 12.97 -7.79 -5.27
N GLY A 45 12.23 -7.38 -6.32
CA GLY A 45 10.96 -7.99 -6.67
C GLY A 45 9.77 -7.54 -5.83
N TYR A 46 9.93 -6.54 -4.97
CA TYR A 46 8.81 -6.04 -4.21
C TYR A 46 8.94 -4.57 -3.83
N LYS A 47 7.79 -3.94 -3.57
CA LYS A 47 7.70 -2.57 -3.08
C LYS A 47 6.49 -2.48 -2.15
N ILE A 48 6.63 -1.76 -1.05
CA ILE A 48 5.56 -1.57 -0.07
C ILE A 48 5.22 -0.09 -0.01
N LYS A 49 3.93 0.23 -0.13
CA LYS A 49 3.43 1.60 -0.07
C LYS A 49 2.32 1.72 0.95
N ARG A 50 2.25 2.90 1.59
CA ARG A 50 1.05 3.33 2.29
C ARG A 50 0.31 4.28 1.37
N ILE A 51 -0.96 4.00 1.13
CA ILE A 51 -1.81 4.79 0.27
C ILE A 51 -2.90 5.44 1.12
N GLU A 52 -3.13 6.74 0.93
CA GLU A 52 -4.20 7.46 1.59
C GLU A 52 -5.08 8.08 0.52
N VAL A 53 -6.38 7.79 0.58
CA VAL A 53 -7.35 8.29 -0.39
C VAL A 53 -8.32 9.21 0.34
N ASN A 54 -8.46 10.43 -0.15
CA ASN A 54 -9.38 11.41 0.43
C ASN A 54 -10.83 10.93 0.28
N PRO A 55 -11.72 11.32 1.22
CA PRO A 55 -13.13 10.93 1.12
C PRO A 55 -13.73 11.32 -0.21
N GLY A 56 -14.45 10.39 -0.83
CA GLY A 56 -15.12 10.64 -2.10
C GLY A 56 -14.23 10.63 -3.33
N HIS A 57 -12.95 10.35 -3.18
CA HIS A 57 -12.01 10.30 -4.30
C HIS A 57 -11.68 8.87 -4.68
N ARG A 58 -11.18 8.70 -5.89
CA ARG A 58 -10.77 7.38 -6.38
C ARG A 58 -9.60 7.51 -7.35
N LEU A 59 -8.82 6.44 -7.43
CA LEU A 59 -7.76 6.32 -8.39
C LEU A 59 -8.35 6.02 -9.76
N SER A 60 -7.50 6.03 -10.78
CA SER A 60 -7.93 5.63 -12.13
C SER A 60 -8.31 4.16 -12.19
N LEU A 61 -9.12 3.81 -13.15
CA LEU A 61 -9.29 2.41 -13.54
C LEU A 61 -8.06 2.06 -14.35
N GLN A 62 -7.25 1.13 -13.87
CA GLN A 62 -5.88 0.94 -14.36
C GLN A 62 -5.48 -0.53 -14.39
N MET A 63 -4.36 -0.82 -15.03
CA MET A 63 -3.81 -2.15 -15.13
C MET A 63 -2.28 -2.05 -15.15
N HIS A 64 -1.61 -3.06 -14.60
CA HIS A 64 -0.15 -3.19 -14.65
C HIS A 64 0.22 -4.51 -15.31
N HIS A 65 1.22 -4.46 -16.19
CA HIS A 65 1.63 -5.66 -16.93
C HIS A 65 2.65 -6.52 -16.18
N HIS A 66 3.41 -5.92 -15.27
CA HIS A 66 4.60 -6.57 -14.73
C HIS A 66 4.53 -6.82 -13.23
N ARG A 67 3.43 -6.50 -12.57
CA ARG A 67 3.31 -6.69 -11.13
C ARG A 67 1.89 -7.08 -10.72
N SER A 68 1.80 -7.77 -9.61
CA SER A 68 0.56 -7.99 -8.87
C SER A 68 0.62 -7.18 -7.57
N GLU A 69 -0.51 -7.05 -6.91
CA GLU A 69 -0.59 -6.24 -5.69
C GLU A 69 -1.47 -6.92 -4.64
N HIS A 70 -1.10 -6.74 -3.37
CA HIS A 70 -1.96 -7.08 -2.25
C HIS A 70 -2.30 -5.78 -1.53
N TRP A 71 -3.56 -5.60 -1.21
CA TRP A 71 -4.05 -4.41 -0.53
C TRP A 71 -4.67 -4.79 0.80
N ILE A 72 -4.23 -4.16 1.88
CA ILE A 72 -4.75 -4.40 3.23
C ILE A 72 -5.25 -3.06 3.76
N VAL A 73 -6.54 -2.99 4.10
CA VAL A 73 -7.13 -1.77 4.64
C VAL A 73 -6.70 -1.61 6.09
N VAL A 74 -6.14 -0.45 6.43
CA VAL A 74 -5.75 -0.11 7.79
C VAL A 74 -6.91 0.62 8.48
N SER A 75 -7.48 1.62 7.82
CA SER A 75 -8.60 2.37 8.36
C SER A 75 -9.43 2.96 7.24
N GLY A 76 -10.70 3.20 7.50
CA GLY A 76 -11.64 3.68 6.51
C GLY A 76 -12.29 2.54 5.75
N THR A 77 -12.92 2.86 4.63
CA THR A 77 -13.64 1.92 3.79
C THR A 77 -13.14 2.02 2.37
N ALA A 78 -12.82 0.88 1.77
CA ALA A 78 -12.36 0.81 0.39
C ALA A 78 -13.44 0.16 -0.48
N LYS A 79 -13.73 0.78 -1.61
CA LYS A 79 -14.46 0.11 -2.68
C LYS A 79 -13.45 -0.30 -3.73
N VAL A 80 -13.36 -1.58 -3.98
CA VAL A 80 -12.36 -2.15 -4.90
C VAL A 80 -13.06 -2.74 -6.09
N THR A 81 -12.66 -2.30 -7.27
CA THR A 81 -13.05 -2.94 -8.53
C THR A 81 -11.84 -3.76 -8.99
N CYS A 82 -12.04 -5.03 -9.27
CA CYS A 82 -11.00 -5.92 -9.75
C CYS A 82 -11.58 -6.83 -10.82
N GLY A 83 -11.23 -6.56 -12.09
CA GLY A 83 -11.87 -7.19 -13.20
C GLY A 83 -13.34 -6.82 -13.21
N GLU A 84 -14.22 -7.84 -13.20
CA GLU A 84 -15.65 -7.61 -13.18
C GLU A 84 -16.24 -7.65 -11.77
N LYS A 85 -15.40 -7.77 -10.74
CA LYS A 85 -15.88 -7.88 -9.37
C LYS A 85 -15.76 -6.54 -8.67
N GLU A 86 -16.73 -6.26 -7.81
CA GLU A 86 -16.65 -5.14 -6.88
C GLU A 86 -16.76 -5.67 -5.47
N MET A 87 -16.01 -5.08 -4.56
CA MET A 87 -16.05 -5.47 -3.16
C MET A 87 -15.88 -4.26 -2.27
N ILE A 88 -16.45 -4.33 -1.07
CA ILE A 88 -16.27 -3.31 -0.03
C ILE A 88 -15.42 -3.93 1.06
N LEU A 89 -14.32 -3.28 1.39
CA LEU A 89 -13.39 -3.74 2.41
C LEU A 89 -13.31 -2.73 3.53
N GLY A 90 -13.37 -3.21 4.75
CA GLY A 90 -13.14 -2.39 5.93
C GLY A 90 -11.80 -2.72 6.57
N SER A 91 -11.56 -2.15 7.74
CA SER A 91 -10.32 -2.32 8.49
C SER A 91 -9.96 -3.79 8.64
N ASN A 92 -8.69 -4.10 8.40
CA ASN A 92 -8.15 -5.46 8.52
C ASN A 92 -8.64 -6.44 7.45
N GLN A 93 -9.31 -5.97 6.42
CA GLN A 93 -9.68 -6.80 5.28
C GLN A 93 -8.71 -6.52 4.13
N SER A 94 -8.57 -7.49 3.23
CA SER A 94 -7.55 -7.42 2.19
C SER A 94 -8.04 -8.06 0.91
N THR A 95 -7.35 -7.76 -0.19
CA THR A 95 -7.61 -8.35 -1.48
C THR A 95 -6.33 -8.48 -2.28
N TYR A 96 -6.36 -9.38 -3.24
CA TYR A 96 -5.27 -9.60 -4.17
C TYR A 96 -5.68 -9.09 -5.56
N VAL A 97 -4.81 -8.31 -6.18
CA VAL A 97 -5.00 -7.78 -7.53
C VAL A 97 -4.00 -8.47 -8.44
N PRO A 98 -4.43 -9.38 -9.30
CA PRO A 98 -3.51 -10.09 -10.19
C PRO A 98 -2.91 -9.16 -11.24
N GLN A 99 -1.76 -9.58 -11.75
CA GLN A 99 -1.11 -8.96 -12.91
C GLN A 99 -2.08 -8.93 -14.09
N CYS A 100 -2.01 -7.89 -14.91
CA CYS A 100 -2.80 -7.75 -16.13
C CYS A 100 -4.33 -7.74 -15.89
N THR A 101 -4.74 -7.29 -14.72
CA THR A 101 -6.16 -7.21 -14.36
C THR A 101 -6.53 -5.76 -14.09
N THR A 102 -7.61 -5.30 -14.71
CA THR A 102 -8.08 -3.93 -14.47
C THR A 102 -8.56 -3.79 -13.04
N HIS A 103 -8.21 -2.70 -12.41
CA HIS A 103 -8.60 -2.47 -11.02
C HIS A 103 -8.72 -0.99 -10.71
N ARG A 104 -9.47 -0.69 -9.66
CA ARG A 104 -9.67 0.68 -9.17
C ARG A 104 -9.90 0.65 -7.67
N LEU A 105 -9.29 1.61 -6.99
CA LEU A 105 -9.46 1.83 -5.56
C LEU A 105 -10.24 3.12 -5.36
N GLU A 106 -11.29 3.06 -4.57
CA GLU A 106 -12.16 4.19 -4.29
C GLU A 106 -12.42 4.30 -2.79
N ASN A 107 -12.48 5.54 -2.30
CA ASN A 107 -12.92 5.82 -0.94
C ASN A 107 -14.37 6.33 -0.97
N PRO A 108 -15.36 5.47 -0.72
CA PRO A 108 -16.76 5.90 -0.71
C PRO A 108 -17.20 6.53 0.61
N GLY A 109 -16.31 6.56 1.60
CA GLY A 109 -16.64 6.98 2.94
C GLY A 109 -16.42 8.46 3.19
N VAL A 110 -16.49 8.84 4.46
CA VAL A 110 -16.38 10.23 4.89
C VAL A 110 -15.10 10.54 5.64
N ILE A 111 -14.26 9.53 5.86
CA ILE A 111 -12.94 9.71 6.46
C ILE A 111 -11.88 9.23 5.47
N ASN A 112 -10.62 9.58 5.70
CA ASN A 112 -9.53 9.10 4.85
C ASN A 112 -9.45 7.58 4.88
N LEU A 113 -9.24 7.01 3.71
CA LEU A 113 -8.94 5.59 3.58
C LEU A 113 -7.42 5.44 3.62
N VAL A 114 -6.94 4.58 4.50
CA VAL A 114 -5.52 4.24 4.60
C VAL A 114 -5.36 2.76 4.34
N LEU A 115 -4.50 2.41 3.38
CA LEU A 115 -4.21 1.01 3.12
C LEU A 115 -2.72 0.82 2.86
N ILE A 116 -2.29 -0.43 3.04
CA ILE A 116 -0.93 -0.87 2.73
C ILE A 116 -1.01 -1.71 1.47
N GLU A 117 -0.15 -1.37 0.52
CA GLU A 117 -0.04 -2.08 -0.75
C GLU A 117 1.31 -2.75 -0.83
N VAL A 118 1.32 -4.05 -1.14
CA VAL A 118 2.54 -4.78 -1.43
C VAL A 118 2.54 -5.12 -2.91
N GLN A 119 3.50 -4.59 -3.64
CA GLN A 119 3.69 -4.88 -5.07
C GLN A 119 4.72 -5.98 -5.22
N ASN A 120 4.44 -6.96 -6.06
CA ASN A 120 5.38 -8.04 -6.38
C ASN A 120 5.51 -8.15 -7.90
N GLY A 121 6.72 -8.18 -8.40
CA GLY A 121 6.94 -8.31 -9.84
C GLY A 121 8.38 -8.10 -10.22
N GLN A 122 8.65 -8.31 -11.50
CA GLN A 122 9.99 -8.14 -12.04
C GLN A 122 10.31 -6.70 -12.34
N TYR A 123 9.30 -5.89 -12.60
CA TYR A 123 9.47 -4.47 -12.86
C TYR A 123 8.43 -3.69 -12.07
N LEU A 124 8.88 -2.76 -11.24
CA LEU A 124 8.02 -2.01 -10.32
C LEU A 124 8.02 -0.51 -10.60
N GLY A 125 8.40 -0.10 -11.80
CA GLY A 125 8.40 1.31 -12.19
C GLY A 125 6.98 1.88 -12.25
N GLU A 126 6.85 3.15 -11.93
CA GLU A 126 5.55 3.83 -11.93
C GLU A 126 4.98 4.00 -13.34
N ASP A 127 5.79 3.82 -14.37
CA ASP A 127 5.35 3.88 -15.76
C ASP A 127 4.70 2.57 -16.24
N ASP A 128 4.70 1.51 -15.43
CA ASP A 128 3.98 0.28 -15.74
C ASP A 128 2.50 0.46 -15.38
N ILE A 129 1.81 1.28 -16.14
CA ILE A 129 0.41 1.58 -15.91
C ILE A 129 -0.29 1.92 -17.21
N ILE A 130 -1.49 1.35 -17.38
CA ILE A 130 -2.43 1.74 -18.42
C ILE A 130 -3.67 2.26 -17.71
N ARG A 131 -4.06 3.49 -17.98
CA ARG A 131 -5.27 4.07 -17.41
C ARG A 131 -6.39 4.01 -18.42
N PHE A 132 -7.51 3.42 -18.02
CA PHE A 132 -8.69 3.30 -18.86
C PHE A 132 -9.69 4.42 -18.59
N SER A 133 -9.73 4.91 -17.36
CA SER A 133 -10.62 5.97 -16.93
C SER A 133 -10.00 6.67 -15.75
N ASP A 134 -9.95 7.99 -15.78
CA ASP A 134 -9.33 8.77 -14.71
C ASP A 134 -10.11 10.07 -14.53
N ASP A 135 -10.66 10.29 -13.34
CA ASP A 135 -11.45 11.49 -13.02
C ASP A 135 -10.64 12.78 -13.14
N TYR A 136 -9.32 12.68 -13.15
CA TYR A 136 -8.41 13.83 -13.17
C TYR A 136 -7.74 14.02 -14.52
N ALA A 137 -8.18 13.28 -15.54
CA ALA A 137 -7.71 13.40 -16.92
C ALA A 137 -6.20 13.21 -17.09
N ARG A 138 -5.58 12.36 -16.29
CA ARG A 138 -4.17 12.00 -16.45
C ARG A 138 -4.02 10.92 -17.51
N GLN A 139 -2.91 10.95 -18.17
CA GLN A 139 -2.60 9.95 -19.18
C GLN A 139 -1.67 8.87 -18.68
#